data_a94454c21b1461e48e7b52e5d86448c7
#
_entry.id   a94454c21b1461e48e7b52e5d86448c7
#
_cell.length_a   1.000
_cell.length_b   1.000
_cell.length_c   1.000
_cell.angle_alpha   90.00
_cell.angle_beta   90.00
_cell.angle_gamma   90.00
#
_symmetry.space_group_name_H-M   'P 1'
#
loop_
_entity.id
_entity.type
_entity.pdbx_description
1 polymer ?
#
loop_
_entity_poly.entity_id
_entity_poly.type
_entity_poly.pdbx_seq_one_letter_code
_entity_poly.pdbx_strand_id
1 'polypeptide(L)'
;MRGSSWTRAGALAAPLAASLLLAGWSHAAAAACQSRSGKALRPLVELYTAEGCNQCPAADAWLSASARRQPRISWLAFHVDYWDAVGWVDRYAAAAHGQRQQYRLQSLGRQALVTPQVIVGRDAPVDWRGAAMAQLLAESSRQVAPATLAMSASAQAGGRMRVDMQARLDGDRIAGPALLWLALYEDGLETAVAAGENAGRMLRHDRVVRKLAGPWKLE
;
A
#
# COMPACT_ATOMS: atom_id res chain seq x y z
N MET A 1 -99.62 22.39 -27.23
CA MET A 1 -99.15 23.40 -26.29
C MET A 1 -97.85 22.93 -25.70
N ARG A 2 -96.76 23.68 -25.95
CA ARG A 2 -95.48 23.75 -25.32
C ARG A 2 -94.77 22.45 -24.87
N GLY A 3 -93.89 21.94 -25.75
CA GLY A 3 -92.87 21.00 -25.42
C GLY A 3 -91.62 21.68 -24.80
N SER A 4 -91.08 21.09 -23.80
CA SER A 4 -89.75 21.49 -23.19
C SER A 4 -88.70 20.43 -23.51
N SER A 5 -87.73 20.87 -24.32
CA SER A 5 -86.54 20.12 -24.67
C SER A 5 -85.50 20.06 -23.53
N TRP A 6 -85.00 18.87 -23.21
CA TRP A 6 -83.89 18.69 -22.28
C TRP A 6 -82.60 18.39 -23.06
N THR A 7 -81.67 19.33 -23.06
CA THR A 7 -80.32 19.14 -23.57
C THR A 7 -79.47 18.35 -22.59
N ARG A 8 -78.92 17.25 -23.06
CA ARG A 8 -77.90 16.47 -22.27
C ARG A 8 -76.54 17.11 -22.47
N ALA A 9 -75.92 17.52 -21.36
CA ALA A 9 -74.49 17.92 -21.33
C ALA A 9 -73.59 16.66 -21.28
N GLY A 10 -72.74 16.50 -22.28
CA GLY A 10 -71.75 15.46 -22.33
C GLY A 10 -70.57 15.83 -21.48
N ALA A 11 -70.18 14.97 -20.52
CA ALA A 11 -68.99 15.10 -19.75
C ALA A 11 -67.79 14.52 -20.53
N LEU A 12 -66.83 15.36 -20.88
CA LEU A 12 -65.58 14.97 -21.47
C LEU A 12 -64.62 14.49 -20.29
N ALA A 13 -64.34 13.19 -20.24
CA ALA A 13 -63.33 12.62 -19.36
C ALA A 13 -61.96 12.79 -20.04
N ALA A 14 -61.09 13.60 -19.44
CA ALA A 14 -59.69 13.72 -19.84
C ALA A 14 -58.87 12.56 -19.22
N PRO A 15 -58.00 11.88 -19.98
CA PRO A 15 -57.12 10.88 -19.41
C PRO A 15 -55.95 11.55 -18.65
N LEU A 16 -55.81 11.29 -17.37
CA LEU A 16 -54.62 11.60 -16.59
C LEU A 16 -53.48 10.69 -17.05
N ALA A 17 -52.55 11.22 -17.79
CA ALA A 17 -51.27 10.56 -18.10
C ALA A 17 -50.39 10.60 -16.85
N ALA A 18 -50.28 9.47 -16.17
CA ALA A 18 -49.33 9.29 -15.07
C ALA A 18 -47.93 9.14 -15.67
N SER A 19 -47.13 10.21 -15.65
CA SER A 19 -45.71 10.17 -15.99
C SER A 19 -44.93 9.46 -14.87
N LEU A 20 -44.59 8.19 -15.05
CA LEU A 20 -43.64 7.46 -14.22
C LEU A 20 -42.23 8.06 -14.44
N LEU A 21 -41.80 8.92 -13.53
CA LEU A 21 -40.38 9.32 -13.41
C LEU A 21 -39.58 8.10 -12.93
N LEU A 22 -38.96 7.38 -13.86
CA LEU A 22 -37.90 6.40 -13.58
C LEU A 22 -36.70 7.19 -13.05
N ALA A 23 -36.59 7.31 -11.73
CA ALA A 23 -35.39 7.78 -11.09
C ALA A 23 -34.28 6.76 -11.37
N GLY A 24 -33.50 7.01 -12.42
CA GLY A 24 -32.31 6.26 -12.73
C GLY A 24 -31.33 6.41 -11.59
N TRP A 25 -31.14 5.36 -10.80
CA TRP A 25 -30.05 5.27 -9.80
C TRP A 25 -28.75 5.24 -10.59
N SER A 26 -28.16 6.40 -10.81
CA SER A 26 -26.79 6.51 -11.27
C SER A 26 -25.90 5.87 -10.22
N HIS A 27 -25.50 4.64 -10.45
CA HIS A 27 -24.40 4.04 -9.70
C HIS A 27 -23.17 4.89 -10.02
N ALA A 28 -22.80 5.80 -9.13
CA ALA A 28 -21.53 6.49 -9.21
C ALA A 28 -20.46 5.39 -9.19
N ALA A 29 -19.85 5.10 -10.33
CA ALA A 29 -18.70 4.22 -10.40
C ALA A 29 -17.66 4.80 -9.46
N ALA A 30 -17.30 4.05 -8.42
CA ALA A 30 -16.28 4.47 -7.47
C ALA A 30 -15.02 4.86 -8.27
N ALA A 31 -14.57 6.11 -8.12
CA ALA A 31 -13.44 6.63 -8.87
C ALA A 31 -12.23 5.71 -8.64
N ALA A 32 -11.72 5.12 -9.72
CA ALA A 32 -10.52 4.32 -9.65
C ALA A 32 -9.31 5.24 -9.44
N CYS A 33 -8.54 5.02 -8.38
CA CYS A 33 -7.23 5.67 -8.23
C CYS A 33 -6.26 5.06 -9.25
N GLN A 34 -5.58 5.91 -10.00
CA GLN A 34 -4.59 5.48 -10.99
C GLN A 34 -3.24 6.10 -10.70
N SER A 35 -2.19 5.32 -10.90
CA SER A 35 -0.81 5.78 -10.75
C SER A 35 0.08 5.13 -11.81
N ARG A 36 1.09 5.89 -12.25
CA ARG A 36 2.11 5.40 -13.18
C ARG A 36 3.48 5.87 -12.73
N SER A 37 4.47 4.98 -12.83
CA SER A 37 5.85 5.34 -12.53
C SER A 37 6.42 6.30 -13.57
N GLY A 38 7.34 7.18 -13.14
CA GLY A 38 8.13 8.03 -14.02
C GLY A 38 9.35 7.30 -14.60
N LYS A 39 10.20 8.07 -15.33
CA LYS A 39 11.46 7.56 -15.91
C LYS A 39 12.56 7.38 -14.86
N ALA A 40 12.56 8.18 -13.80
CA ALA A 40 13.53 8.06 -12.72
C ALA A 40 13.17 6.90 -11.80
N LEU A 41 14.20 6.17 -11.34
CA LEU A 41 14.00 5.14 -10.33
C LEU A 41 13.41 5.76 -9.06
N ARG A 42 12.42 5.10 -8.50
CA ARG A 42 11.90 5.40 -7.17
C ARG A 42 12.53 4.39 -6.20
N PRO A 43 13.54 4.80 -5.41
CA PRO A 43 14.19 3.87 -4.49
C PRO A 43 13.18 3.25 -3.53
N LEU A 44 13.36 1.97 -3.23
CA LEU A 44 12.59 1.27 -2.20
C LEU A 44 13.46 1.12 -0.96
N VAL A 45 12.96 1.62 0.16
CA VAL A 45 13.54 1.44 1.50
C VAL A 45 12.67 0.47 2.27
N GLU A 46 13.26 -0.62 2.72
CA GLU A 46 12.64 -1.64 3.53
C GLU A 46 13.25 -1.61 4.93
N LEU A 47 12.45 -1.27 5.93
CA LEU A 47 12.81 -1.40 7.33
C LEU A 47 12.21 -2.71 7.86
N TYR A 48 13.06 -3.58 8.41
CA TYR A 48 12.62 -4.74 9.17
C TYR A 48 12.72 -4.41 10.66
N THR A 49 11.58 -4.50 11.36
CA THR A 49 11.35 -3.99 12.70
C THR A 49 10.46 -4.95 13.50
N ALA A 50 10.34 -4.75 14.81
CA ALA A 50 9.40 -5.45 15.67
C ALA A 50 9.07 -4.62 16.91
N GLU A 51 7.83 -4.70 17.40
CA GLU A 51 7.43 -4.03 18.65
C GLU A 51 8.17 -4.57 19.88
N GLY A 52 8.60 -5.85 19.84
CA GLY A 52 9.37 -6.50 20.91
C GLY A 52 10.85 -6.05 20.99
N CYS A 53 11.37 -5.39 19.97
CA CYS A 53 12.79 -4.99 19.88
C CYS A 53 12.99 -3.58 20.43
N ASN A 54 13.81 -3.38 21.47
CA ASN A 54 13.99 -2.08 22.14
C ASN A 54 14.71 -1.02 21.29
N GLN A 55 15.48 -1.42 20.28
CA GLN A 55 16.18 -0.51 19.37
C GLN A 55 15.29 -0.08 18.18
N CYS A 56 14.19 -0.81 17.93
CA CYS A 56 13.35 -0.62 16.77
C CYS A 56 12.53 0.69 16.77
N PRO A 57 12.00 1.18 17.89
CA PRO A 57 11.21 2.42 17.89
C PRO A 57 11.95 3.64 17.36
N ALA A 58 13.26 3.70 17.52
CA ALA A 58 14.08 4.79 16.97
C ALA A 58 14.16 4.73 15.44
N ALA A 59 14.24 3.51 14.87
CA ALA A 59 14.23 3.30 13.42
C ALA A 59 12.85 3.55 12.80
N ASP A 60 11.78 3.15 13.49
CA ASP A 60 10.40 3.44 13.08
C ASP A 60 10.13 4.95 13.02
N ALA A 61 10.55 5.69 14.05
CA ALA A 61 10.43 7.15 14.09
C ALA A 61 11.23 7.83 12.96
N TRP A 62 12.45 7.32 12.68
CA TRP A 62 13.27 7.79 11.56
C TRP A 62 12.58 7.52 10.21
N LEU A 63 12.04 6.33 10.00
CA LEU A 63 11.33 5.97 8.77
C LEU A 63 10.12 6.88 8.58
N SER A 64 9.30 7.07 9.62
CA SER A 64 8.11 7.94 9.61
C SER A 64 8.47 9.37 9.23
N ALA A 65 9.51 9.93 9.84
CA ALA A 65 10.00 11.28 9.55
C ALA A 65 10.55 11.38 8.12
N SER A 66 11.27 10.37 7.66
CA SER A 66 11.88 10.33 6.32
C SER A 66 10.83 10.18 5.22
N ALA A 67 9.81 9.35 5.42
CA ALA A 67 8.71 9.15 4.48
C ALA A 67 7.93 10.45 4.23
N ARG A 68 7.71 11.26 5.28
CA ARG A 68 7.05 12.57 5.15
C ARG A 68 7.89 13.57 4.37
N ARG A 69 9.23 13.59 4.59
CA ARG A 69 10.14 14.54 3.92
C ARG A 69 10.50 14.14 2.49
N GLN A 70 10.43 12.86 2.16
CA GLN A 70 10.92 12.32 0.88
C GLN A 70 9.83 11.48 0.17
N PRO A 71 8.74 12.10 -0.32
CA PRO A 71 7.60 11.38 -0.91
C PRO A 71 7.94 10.69 -2.25
N ARG A 72 9.11 10.98 -2.83
CA ARG A 72 9.59 10.33 -4.05
C ARG A 72 10.30 8.99 -3.81
N ILE A 73 10.50 8.61 -2.55
CA ILE A 73 11.07 7.33 -2.15
C ILE A 73 9.91 6.45 -1.67
N SER A 74 9.97 5.17 -1.98
CA SER A 74 9.03 4.18 -1.46
C SER A 74 9.54 3.65 -0.13
N TRP A 75 8.80 3.87 0.95
CA TRP A 75 9.13 3.46 2.31
C TRP A 75 8.19 2.36 2.75
N LEU A 76 8.71 1.26 3.27
CA LEU A 76 7.93 0.15 3.81
C LEU A 76 8.55 -0.34 5.13
N ALA A 77 7.71 -0.56 6.14
CA ALA A 77 8.07 -1.19 7.40
C ALA A 77 7.49 -2.61 7.44
N PHE A 78 8.35 -3.58 7.63
CA PHE A 78 8.00 -4.99 7.74
C PHE A 78 8.20 -5.43 9.18
N HIS A 79 7.12 -5.66 9.92
CA HIS A 79 7.17 -6.19 11.27
C HIS A 79 7.43 -7.71 11.21
N VAL A 80 8.51 -8.16 11.80
CA VAL A 80 8.97 -9.55 11.76
C VAL A 80 8.49 -10.32 12.98
N ASP A 81 8.14 -11.58 12.79
CA ASP A 81 7.51 -12.45 13.79
C ASP A 81 8.46 -13.20 14.72
N TYR A 82 9.75 -13.25 14.39
CA TYR A 82 10.72 -13.99 15.22
C TYR A 82 11.01 -13.31 16.58
N TRP A 83 10.52 -12.09 16.80
CA TRP A 83 10.51 -11.43 18.11
C TRP A 83 9.32 -11.81 18.98
N ASP A 84 8.25 -12.37 18.43
CA ASP A 84 7.03 -12.71 19.18
C ASP A 84 7.30 -13.69 20.31
N ALA A 85 8.32 -14.55 20.16
CA ALA A 85 8.76 -15.49 21.18
C ALA A 85 9.48 -14.83 22.38
N VAL A 86 9.79 -13.52 22.31
CA VAL A 86 10.57 -12.79 23.33
C VAL A 86 9.66 -11.97 24.27
N GLY A 87 8.41 -12.39 24.44
CA GLY A 87 7.51 -11.87 25.48
C GLY A 87 6.49 -10.83 25.02
N TRP A 88 6.45 -10.46 23.73
CA TRP A 88 5.42 -9.60 23.16
C TRP A 88 5.07 -10.05 21.74
N VAL A 89 3.80 -10.33 21.49
CA VAL A 89 3.28 -10.67 20.15
C VAL A 89 2.94 -9.38 19.41
N ASP A 90 3.69 -9.09 18.35
CA ASP A 90 3.49 -7.91 17.53
C ASP A 90 2.29 -8.14 16.57
N ARG A 91 1.22 -7.37 16.75
CA ARG A 91 -0.01 -7.49 15.93
C ARG A 91 0.17 -7.23 14.43
N TYR A 92 1.27 -6.63 14.05
CA TYR A 92 1.61 -6.30 12.66
C TYR A 92 2.61 -7.27 12.05
N ALA A 93 3.19 -8.14 12.88
CA ALA A 93 4.15 -9.14 12.43
C ALA A 93 3.50 -10.21 11.55
N ALA A 94 4.28 -10.72 10.63
CA ALA A 94 3.91 -11.86 9.81
C ALA A 94 5.13 -12.67 9.39
N ALA A 95 5.02 -13.99 9.35
CA ALA A 95 6.09 -14.89 8.92
C ALA A 95 6.60 -14.55 7.50
N ALA A 96 5.71 -14.08 6.61
CA ALA A 96 6.09 -13.62 5.27
C ALA A 96 7.08 -12.44 5.29
N HIS A 97 7.09 -11.64 6.34
CA HIS A 97 8.03 -10.51 6.48
C HIS A 97 9.43 -10.97 6.82
N GLY A 98 9.58 -11.89 7.76
CA GLY A 98 10.87 -12.53 8.06
C GLY A 98 11.41 -13.32 6.87
N GLN A 99 10.56 -14.07 6.16
CA GLN A 99 10.93 -14.77 4.93
C GLN A 99 11.41 -13.79 3.84
N ARG A 100 10.73 -12.64 3.68
CA ARG A 100 11.17 -11.59 2.75
C ARG A 100 12.54 -11.05 3.14
N GLN A 101 12.77 -10.75 4.41
CA GLN A 101 14.07 -10.29 4.91
C GLN A 101 15.17 -11.28 4.56
N GLN A 102 14.95 -12.56 4.85
CA GLN A 102 15.90 -13.64 4.54
C GLN A 102 16.17 -13.73 3.04
N TYR A 103 15.13 -13.72 2.20
CA TYR A 103 15.27 -13.71 0.75
C TYR A 103 16.09 -12.52 0.25
N ARG A 104 15.82 -11.31 0.78
CA ARG A 104 16.54 -10.09 0.41
C ARG A 104 18.02 -10.21 0.78
N LEU A 105 18.34 -10.68 1.99
CA LEU A 105 19.71 -10.85 2.44
C LEU A 105 20.45 -11.89 1.61
N GLN A 106 19.86 -13.04 1.33
CA GLN A 106 20.44 -14.06 0.48
C GLN A 106 20.76 -13.52 -0.92
N SER A 107 19.85 -12.75 -1.52
CA SER A 107 20.07 -12.11 -2.83
C SER A 107 21.22 -11.11 -2.85
N LEU A 108 21.64 -10.62 -1.67
CA LEU A 108 22.74 -9.69 -1.46
C LEU A 108 24.02 -10.39 -0.92
N GLY A 109 24.04 -11.73 -0.86
CA GLY A 109 25.15 -12.50 -0.31
C GLY A 109 25.32 -12.29 1.20
N ARG A 110 24.26 -11.96 1.94
CA ARG A 110 24.24 -11.73 3.38
C ARG A 110 23.36 -12.76 4.08
N GLN A 111 23.59 -12.98 5.38
CA GLN A 111 22.87 -13.99 6.16
C GLN A 111 22.32 -13.46 7.49
N ALA A 112 22.89 -12.40 8.05
CA ALA A 112 22.55 -11.92 9.39
C ALA A 112 21.17 -11.27 9.41
N LEU A 113 20.19 -11.97 10.00
CA LEU A 113 18.87 -11.45 10.34
C LEU A 113 18.96 -10.67 11.65
N VAL A 114 18.75 -9.36 11.59
CA VAL A 114 18.75 -8.47 12.76
C VAL A 114 17.59 -7.47 12.66
N THR A 115 17.21 -6.88 13.79
CA THR A 115 16.31 -5.72 13.83
C THR A 115 16.91 -4.63 14.74
N PRO A 116 16.69 -3.35 14.42
CA PRO A 116 16.19 -2.87 13.14
C PRO A 116 17.20 -3.09 12.01
N GLN A 117 16.71 -3.46 10.81
CA GLN A 117 17.57 -3.61 9.63
C GLN A 117 16.96 -2.83 8.45
N VAL A 118 17.80 -2.06 7.77
CA VAL A 118 17.36 -1.27 6.60
C VAL A 118 18.07 -1.75 5.35
N ILE A 119 17.29 -2.01 4.30
CA ILE A 119 17.76 -2.39 2.98
C ILE A 119 17.22 -1.37 1.97
N VAL A 120 18.09 -0.87 1.10
CA VAL A 120 17.72 0.08 0.02
C VAL A 120 17.92 -0.59 -1.34
N GLY A 121 16.85 -0.70 -2.12
CA GLY A 121 16.92 -1.22 -3.48
C GLY A 121 17.66 -2.56 -3.56
N ARG A 122 18.82 -2.60 -4.24
CA ARG A 122 19.66 -3.78 -4.40
C ARG A 122 20.97 -3.70 -3.58
N ASP A 123 21.06 -2.75 -2.68
CA ASP A 123 22.24 -2.54 -1.87
C ASP A 123 22.26 -3.40 -0.61
N ALA A 124 23.44 -3.60 -0.04
CA ALA A 124 23.58 -4.28 1.24
C ALA A 124 22.88 -3.51 2.37
N PRO A 125 22.56 -4.15 3.50
CA PRO A 125 22.03 -3.45 4.66
C PRO A 125 22.90 -2.25 5.05
N VAL A 126 22.26 -1.13 5.34
CA VAL A 126 22.92 0.15 5.61
C VAL A 126 22.55 0.68 7.00
N ASP A 127 23.48 1.34 7.66
CA ASP A 127 23.18 2.08 8.89
C ASP A 127 22.32 3.31 8.54
N TRP A 128 21.08 3.27 8.96
CA TRP A 128 20.10 4.32 8.70
C TRP A 128 20.40 5.64 9.43
N ARG A 129 21.28 5.63 10.44
CA ARG A 129 21.76 6.82 11.18
C ARG A 129 22.91 7.53 10.47
N GLY A 130 23.60 6.82 9.57
CA GLY A 130 24.83 7.30 8.95
C GLY A 130 24.61 8.22 7.75
N ALA A 131 25.61 9.02 7.42
CA ALA A 131 25.61 9.85 6.20
C ALA A 131 25.51 9.01 4.91
N ALA A 132 25.99 7.79 4.92
CA ALA A 132 25.91 6.84 3.79
C ALA A 132 24.48 6.60 3.32
N MET A 133 23.49 6.61 4.22
CA MET A 133 22.07 6.48 3.84
C MET A 133 21.61 7.61 2.92
N ALA A 134 21.90 8.86 3.27
CA ALA A 134 21.49 10.02 2.47
C ALA A 134 22.15 10.01 1.09
N GLN A 135 23.44 9.64 1.02
CA GLN A 135 24.18 9.49 -0.23
C GLN A 135 23.57 8.39 -1.10
N LEU A 136 23.32 7.21 -0.55
CA LEU A 136 22.75 6.06 -1.25
C LEU A 136 21.36 6.41 -1.84
N LEU A 137 20.50 7.07 -1.08
CA LEU A 137 19.18 7.51 -1.57
C LEU A 137 19.30 8.54 -2.70
N ALA A 138 20.24 9.48 -2.61
CA ALA A 138 20.49 10.47 -3.65
C ALA A 138 21.02 9.82 -4.94
N GLU A 139 21.95 8.89 -4.84
CA GLU A 139 22.50 8.14 -5.97
C GLU A 139 21.44 7.26 -6.63
N SER A 140 20.69 6.49 -5.85
CA SER A 140 19.61 5.64 -6.37
C SER A 140 18.53 6.45 -7.09
N SER A 141 18.17 7.64 -6.58
CA SER A 141 17.16 8.52 -7.18
C SER A 141 17.57 9.12 -8.53
N ARG A 142 18.86 9.12 -8.86
CA ARG A 142 19.38 9.60 -10.16
C ARG A 142 19.35 8.53 -11.24
N GLN A 143 19.14 7.28 -10.87
CA GLN A 143 19.12 6.16 -11.80
C GLN A 143 17.85 6.20 -12.66
N VAL A 144 17.94 5.67 -13.85
CA VAL A 144 16.77 5.44 -14.71
C VAL A 144 16.09 4.15 -14.26
N ALA A 145 14.76 4.20 -14.15
CA ALA A 145 13.99 3.03 -13.77
C ALA A 145 14.13 1.94 -14.84
N PRO A 146 14.39 0.67 -14.45
CA PRO A 146 14.52 -0.45 -15.39
C PRO A 146 13.16 -0.97 -15.86
N ALA A 147 12.06 -0.43 -15.33
CA ALA A 147 10.71 -0.82 -15.70
C ALA A 147 9.74 0.36 -15.56
N THR A 148 8.68 0.33 -16.33
CA THR A 148 7.51 1.19 -16.15
C THR A 148 6.39 0.40 -15.49
N LEU A 149 5.84 0.92 -14.39
CA LEU A 149 4.72 0.33 -13.66
C LEU A 149 3.50 1.21 -13.83
N ALA A 150 2.34 0.60 -14.02
CA ALA A 150 1.05 1.26 -13.92
C ALA A 150 0.14 0.45 -12.98
N MET A 151 -0.64 1.14 -12.19
CA MET A 151 -1.56 0.54 -11.25
C MET A 151 -2.88 1.31 -11.23
N SER A 152 -3.98 0.58 -11.16
CA SER A 152 -5.28 1.14 -10.80
C SER A 152 -5.87 0.38 -9.62
N ALA A 153 -6.57 1.11 -8.75
CA ALA A 153 -7.26 0.53 -7.61
C ALA A 153 -8.69 1.05 -7.55
N SER A 154 -9.66 0.17 -7.37
CA SER A 154 -11.07 0.50 -7.26
C SER A 154 -11.74 -0.28 -6.13
N ALA A 155 -12.59 0.41 -5.37
CA ALA A 155 -13.42 -0.23 -4.35
C ALA A 155 -14.46 -1.13 -5.03
N GLN A 156 -14.70 -2.29 -4.43
CA GLN A 156 -15.69 -3.26 -4.85
C GLN A 156 -16.71 -3.50 -3.72
N ALA A 157 -17.85 -4.08 -4.07
CA ALA A 157 -18.84 -4.46 -3.07
C ALA A 157 -18.26 -5.43 -2.03
N GLY A 158 -18.76 -5.36 -0.78
CA GLY A 158 -18.30 -6.19 0.31
C GLY A 158 -16.93 -5.80 0.88
N GLY A 159 -16.54 -4.53 0.80
CA GLY A 159 -15.28 -4.02 1.37
C GLY A 159 -14.02 -4.52 0.68
N ARG A 160 -14.15 -5.07 -0.52
CA ARG A 160 -13.02 -5.56 -1.31
C ARG A 160 -12.42 -4.42 -2.15
N MET A 161 -11.15 -4.56 -2.48
CA MET A 161 -10.46 -3.68 -3.42
C MET A 161 -9.94 -4.52 -4.60
N ARG A 162 -10.25 -4.06 -5.81
CA ARG A 162 -9.63 -4.58 -7.03
C ARG A 162 -8.41 -3.72 -7.35
N VAL A 163 -7.27 -4.38 -7.57
CA VAL A 163 -6.02 -3.74 -8.00
C VAL A 163 -5.58 -4.39 -9.30
N ASP A 164 -5.48 -3.60 -10.35
CA ASP A 164 -4.94 -4.02 -11.63
C ASP A 164 -3.54 -3.40 -11.79
N MET A 165 -2.56 -4.22 -12.16
CA MET A 165 -1.15 -3.81 -12.30
C MET A 165 -0.64 -4.18 -13.68
N GLN A 166 0.18 -3.31 -14.24
CA GLN A 166 0.91 -3.53 -15.48
C GLN A 166 2.38 -3.19 -15.24
N ALA A 167 3.26 -4.05 -15.73
CA ALA A 167 4.69 -3.81 -15.72
C ALA A 167 5.23 -3.97 -17.16
N ARG A 168 6.05 -3.02 -17.58
CA ARG A 168 6.82 -3.10 -18.82
C ARG A 168 8.30 -3.01 -18.46
N LEU A 169 9.05 -4.04 -18.77
CA LEU A 169 10.49 -4.09 -18.55
C LEU A 169 11.22 -3.33 -19.65
N ASP A 170 12.30 -2.65 -19.29
CA ASP A 170 13.30 -2.15 -20.22
C ASP A 170 14.38 -3.24 -20.33
N GLY A 171 14.28 -4.08 -21.38
CA GLY A 171 15.08 -5.30 -21.52
C GLY A 171 16.59 -5.08 -21.49
N ASP A 172 17.06 -3.93 -21.97
CA ASP A 172 18.49 -3.59 -21.97
C ASP A 172 19.04 -3.26 -20.57
N ARG A 173 18.15 -3.07 -19.57
CA ARG A 173 18.51 -2.64 -18.21
C ARG A 173 18.32 -3.72 -17.15
N ILE A 174 17.75 -4.87 -17.53
CA ILE A 174 17.43 -5.96 -16.59
C ILE A 174 18.25 -7.19 -16.96
N ALA A 175 19.21 -7.51 -16.11
CA ALA A 175 19.95 -8.76 -16.19
C ALA A 175 19.26 -9.81 -15.29
N GLY A 176 18.57 -10.76 -15.91
CA GLY A 176 17.94 -11.87 -15.20
C GLY A 176 16.44 -11.70 -14.92
N PRO A 177 15.83 -12.62 -14.17
CA PRO A 177 14.39 -12.63 -13.93
C PRO A 177 13.95 -11.44 -13.09
N ALA A 178 12.88 -10.78 -13.51
CA ALA A 178 12.24 -9.71 -12.76
C ALA A 178 11.04 -10.27 -11.99
N LEU A 179 10.85 -9.80 -10.75
CA LEU A 179 9.76 -10.18 -9.86
C LEU A 179 8.94 -8.96 -9.49
N LEU A 180 7.63 -9.05 -9.68
CA LEU A 180 6.67 -8.03 -9.29
C LEU A 180 6.08 -8.39 -7.91
N TRP A 181 5.98 -7.38 -7.04
CA TRP A 181 5.35 -7.49 -5.73
C TRP A 181 4.35 -6.36 -5.54
N LEU A 182 3.28 -6.63 -4.83
CA LEU A 182 2.31 -5.64 -4.36
C LEU A 182 2.34 -5.61 -2.84
N ALA A 183 2.61 -4.43 -2.28
CA ALA A 183 2.49 -4.19 -0.85
C ALA A 183 1.32 -3.24 -0.57
N LEU A 184 0.42 -3.66 0.31
CA LEU A 184 -0.56 -2.79 0.96
C LEU A 184 0.01 -2.38 2.31
N TYR A 185 0.11 -1.08 2.57
CA TYR A 185 0.62 -0.57 3.83
C TYR A 185 -0.35 0.43 4.48
N GLU A 186 -0.15 0.68 5.75
CA GLU A 186 -0.97 1.57 6.57
C GLU A 186 -0.08 2.53 7.37
N ASP A 187 -0.56 3.76 7.56
CA ASP A 187 0.10 4.81 8.33
C ASP A 187 -0.69 5.12 9.61
N GLY A 188 -0.03 5.74 10.58
CA GLY A 188 -0.69 6.26 11.79
C GLY A 188 -1.16 5.19 12.76
N LEU A 189 -0.51 4.03 12.77
CA LEU A 189 -0.83 2.95 13.69
C LEU A 189 -0.22 3.21 15.07
N GLU A 190 -0.96 2.85 16.13
CA GLU A 190 -0.50 2.99 17.51
C GLU A 190 -0.71 1.69 18.28
N THR A 191 0.25 1.34 19.13
CA THR A 191 0.17 0.19 20.02
C THR A 191 0.67 0.53 21.42
N ALA A 192 -0.17 0.28 22.42
CA ALA A 192 0.26 0.24 23.82
C ALA A 192 0.90 -1.13 24.08
N VAL A 193 2.22 -1.17 24.21
CA VAL A 193 2.96 -2.41 24.45
C VAL A 193 2.87 -2.78 25.92
N ALA A 194 2.32 -3.96 26.22
CA ALA A 194 2.07 -4.38 27.59
C ALA A 194 3.19 -5.28 28.18
N ALA A 195 4.06 -5.86 27.33
CA ALA A 195 5.11 -6.78 27.75
C ALA A 195 6.35 -6.70 26.86
N GLY A 196 7.39 -7.48 27.16
CA GLY A 196 8.66 -7.47 26.42
C GLY A 196 9.50 -6.23 26.68
N GLU A 197 10.51 -5.99 25.84
CA GLU A 197 11.53 -4.93 26.05
C GLU A 197 10.97 -3.50 25.94
N ASN A 198 9.82 -3.31 25.29
CA ASN A 198 9.13 -2.03 25.15
C ASN A 198 7.88 -1.91 26.06
N ALA A 199 7.76 -2.74 27.10
CA ALA A 199 6.62 -2.71 28.03
C ALA A 199 6.38 -1.30 28.59
N GLY A 200 5.10 -0.88 28.63
CA GLY A 200 4.66 0.42 29.11
C GLY A 200 4.81 1.57 28.10
N ARG A 201 5.32 1.32 26.88
CA ARG A 201 5.47 2.35 25.85
C ARG A 201 4.27 2.38 24.91
N MET A 202 3.92 3.57 24.43
CA MET A 202 3.06 3.77 23.29
C MET A 202 3.95 3.90 22.04
N LEU A 203 3.87 2.92 21.15
CA LEU A 203 4.60 2.92 19.89
C LEU A 203 3.71 3.46 18.77
N ARG A 204 4.33 4.15 17.83
CA ARG A 204 3.69 4.71 16.63
C ARG A 204 4.42 4.22 15.40
N HIS A 205 3.63 3.80 14.40
CA HIS A 205 4.15 3.18 13.20
C HIS A 205 3.53 3.81 11.95
N ASP A 206 4.34 4.05 10.94
CA ASP A 206 3.93 4.44 9.59
C ASP A 206 4.51 3.46 8.57
N ARG A 207 3.90 3.39 7.39
CA ARG A 207 4.32 2.54 6.27
C ARG A 207 4.33 1.04 6.58
N VAL A 208 3.54 0.62 7.55
CA VAL A 208 3.45 -0.77 8.00
C VAL A 208 2.82 -1.65 6.94
N VAL A 209 3.55 -2.62 6.43
CA VAL A 209 3.03 -3.57 5.44
C VAL A 209 2.00 -4.48 6.09
N ARG A 210 0.75 -4.40 5.59
CA ARG A 210 -0.39 -5.20 6.06
C ARG A 210 -0.62 -6.42 5.18
N LYS A 211 -0.25 -6.32 3.92
CA LYS A 211 -0.36 -7.41 2.95
C LYS A 211 0.77 -7.30 1.95
N LEU A 212 1.45 -8.40 1.72
CA LEU A 212 2.39 -8.58 0.63
C LEU A 212 1.86 -9.67 -0.30
N ALA A 213 1.75 -9.38 -1.57
CA ALA A 213 1.32 -10.33 -2.60
C ALA A 213 2.37 -10.43 -3.70
N GLY A 214 2.47 -11.58 -4.33
CA GLY A 214 3.54 -11.96 -5.24
C GLY A 214 4.46 -13.03 -4.61
N PRO A 215 5.66 -13.28 -5.18
CA PRO A 215 6.15 -12.66 -6.41
C PRO A 215 5.44 -13.15 -7.67
N TRP A 216 5.23 -12.25 -8.62
CA TRP A 216 4.87 -12.63 -9.98
C TRP A 216 6.10 -12.49 -10.87
N LYS A 217 6.44 -13.56 -11.60
CA LYS A 217 7.51 -13.52 -12.58
C LYS A 217 7.09 -12.65 -13.75
N LEU A 218 7.96 -11.74 -14.18
CA LEU A 218 7.79 -10.96 -15.40
C LEU A 218 8.67 -11.57 -16.48
N GLU A 219 8.09 -11.77 -17.65
CA GLU A 219 8.73 -12.28 -18.87
C GLU A 219 9.02 -11.14 -19.84
#